data_b80c4ef8113325c07f959df13a4ba549
#
_entry.id   b80c4ef8113325c07f959df13a4ba549
#
_cell.length_a   1.000
_cell.length_b   1.000
_cell.length_c   1.000
_cell.angle_alpha   90.00
_cell.angle_beta   90.00
_cell.angle_gamma   90.00
#
_symmetry.space_group_name_H-M   'P 1'
#
loop_
_entity.id
_entity.type
_entity.pdbx_description
1 polymer ?
#
loop_
_entity_poly.entity_id
_entity_poly.type
_entity_poly.pdbx_seq_one_letter_code
_entity_poly.pdbx_strand_id
1 'polypeptide(L)'
;MLIKFSEEQTMIRDMVREFTKKEVEPRDKWTDENGFDFNLYNRLCSTGLVGVHFPEEYGGAGCDAVTSTIVIHELSKGSASLALALDISWVASDMILHNGTPEQKSKYLSLAAEGKIFAFGLTEASAGSDAARIQTTAVKAPDGGWILNGGKSWITNSGVADYYIIMAITDRSKGAKGISAFIMPKEAEGLIIGKHEDKMGMRGTSTCELSFDNMHLPADALLSSEGMGFKIAMQGLDGGRISVAAISCGLAEHAFEVAKAYANERITFGKPIAKHQAIQFKFADMATELSAMQMMTYNAAEIKAAGKRHTLEAAEAKLFCAPRCTQICLEALQVLGGNGYSKEFHVERFVRDAKLLEIGEGTSEILRMVVGGTVLGK
;
A
#
# COMPACT_ATOMS: atom_id res chain seq x y z
N MET A 1 8.86 -21.88 -12.07
CA MET A 1 7.95 -21.36 -13.12
C MET A 1 8.39 -19.94 -13.39
N LEU A 2 8.76 -19.58 -14.59
CA LEU A 2 9.03 -18.20 -14.94
C LEU A 2 7.68 -17.48 -15.03
N ILE A 3 7.49 -16.43 -14.25
CA ILE A 3 6.34 -15.52 -14.43
C ILE A 3 6.50 -14.94 -15.85
N LYS A 4 5.53 -15.20 -16.71
CA LYS A 4 5.56 -14.71 -18.09
C LYS A 4 4.71 -13.45 -18.17
N PHE A 5 5.36 -12.34 -18.38
CA PHE A 5 4.70 -11.08 -18.69
C PHE A 5 4.46 -10.97 -20.20
N SER A 6 3.39 -10.28 -20.59
CA SER A 6 3.16 -9.87 -21.97
C SER A 6 4.28 -8.90 -22.43
N GLU A 7 4.34 -8.62 -23.73
CA GLU A 7 5.28 -7.61 -24.26
C GLU A 7 5.02 -6.25 -23.64
N GLU A 8 3.75 -5.83 -23.54
CA GLU A 8 3.34 -4.58 -22.92
C GLU A 8 3.72 -4.53 -21.43
N GLN A 9 3.41 -5.55 -20.67
CA GLN A 9 3.80 -5.67 -19.25
C GLN A 9 5.32 -5.62 -19.06
N THR A 10 6.07 -6.21 -19.99
CA THR A 10 7.53 -6.17 -19.99
C THR A 10 8.03 -4.75 -20.25
N MET A 11 7.46 -4.03 -21.21
CA MET A 11 7.80 -2.64 -21.51
C MET A 11 7.52 -1.72 -20.31
N ILE A 12 6.35 -1.87 -19.69
CA ILE A 12 5.97 -1.09 -18.49
C ILE A 12 6.94 -1.42 -17.34
N ARG A 13 7.23 -2.68 -17.10
CA ARG A 13 8.21 -3.09 -16.09
C ARG A 13 9.56 -2.42 -16.29
N ASP A 14 10.09 -2.45 -17.50
CA ASP A 14 11.41 -1.91 -17.81
C ASP A 14 11.42 -0.37 -17.70
N MET A 15 10.32 0.30 -18.07
CA MET A 15 10.14 1.75 -17.89
C MET A 15 10.10 2.11 -16.38
N VAL A 16 9.32 1.40 -15.58
CA VAL A 16 9.25 1.64 -14.12
C VAL A 16 10.59 1.39 -13.46
N ARG A 17 11.29 0.32 -13.84
CA ARG A 17 12.62 0.00 -13.34
C ARG A 17 13.64 1.09 -13.65
N GLU A 18 13.61 1.63 -14.87
CA GLU A 18 14.50 2.73 -15.25
C GLU A 18 14.18 4.00 -14.43
N PHE A 19 12.90 4.34 -14.32
CA PHE A 19 12.44 5.46 -13.49
C PHE A 19 12.87 5.27 -12.04
N THR A 20 12.64 4.10 -11.47
CA THR A 20 13.00 3.76 -10.08
C THR A 20 14.49 3.97 -9.85
N LYS A 21 15.34 3.42 -10.71
CA LYS A 21 16.79 3.53 -10.58
C LYS A 21 17.31 4.97 -10.72
N LYS A 22 16.72 5.75 -11.64
CA LYS A 22 17.21 7.11 -11.93
C LYS A 22 16.66 8.16 -10.99
N GLU A 23 15.38 8.04 -10.61
CA GLU A 23 14.66 9.10 -9.93
C GLU A 23 14.32 8.77 -8.47
N VAL A 24 14.00 7.48 -8.18
CA VAL A 24 13.49 7.08 -6.86
C VAL A 24 14.64 6.73 -5.90
N GLU A 25 15.52 5.78 -6.27
CA GLU A 25 16.63 5.35 -5.42
C GLU A 25 17.50 6.50 -4.91
N PRO A 26 17.89 7.50 -5.74
CA PRO A 26 18.73 8.60 -5.25
C PRO A 26 18.03 9.50 -4.23
N ARG A 27 16.69 9.47 -4.18
CA ARG A 27 15.88 10.30 -3.26
C ARG A 27 15.48 9.58 -1.99
N ASP A 28 15.68 8.29 -1.92
CA ASP A 28 15.12 7.43 -0.89
C ASP A 28 15.66 7.74 0.53
N LYS A 29 16.97 8.02 0.66
CA LYS A 29 17.53 8.52 1.92
C LYS A 29 16.91 9.84 2.35
N TRP A 30 16.76 10.76 1.42
CA TRP A 30 16.17 12.07 1.70
C TRP A 30 14.72 11.91 2.20
N THR A 31 13.93 11.01 1.61
CA THR A 31 12.55 10.77 2.02
C THR A 31 12.44 10.14 3.41
N ASP A 32 13.37 9.25 3.78
CA ASP A 32 13.44 8.68 5.14
C ASP A 32 13.71 9.76 6.20
N GLU A 33 14.51 10.76 5.87
CA GLU A 33 14.90 11.86 6.78
C GLU A 33 13.88 13.01 6.80
N ASN A 34 13.24 13.33 5.65
CA ASN A 34 12.45 14.54 5.45
C ASN A 34 10.95 14.29 5.19
N GLY A 35 10.52 13.04 4.99
CA GLY A 35 9.13 12.69 4.74
C GLY A 35 8.76 12.70 3.25
N PHE A 36 7.50 12.95 2.95
CA PHE A 36 6.93 12.83 1.60
C PHE A 36 7.56 13.83 0.62
N ASP A 37 8.04 13.32 -0.52
CA ASP A 37 8.65 14.12 -1.58
C ASP A 37 7.65 14.43 -2.71
N PHE A 38 7.02 15.60 -2.65
CA PHE A 38 6.11 16.06 -3.70
C PHE A 38 6.78 16.17 -5.07
N ASN A 39 8.06 16.54 -5.15
CA ASN A 39 8.75 16.65 -6.42
C ASN A 39 8.92 15.26 -7.08
N LEU A 40 9.27 14.25 -6.29
CA LEU A 40 9.39 12.88 -6.77
C LEU A 40 8.01 12.34 -7.19
N TYR A 41 6.98 12.58 -6.38
CA TYR A 41 5.61 12.16 -6.70
C TYR A 41 5.10 12.81 -8.00
N ASN A 42 5.34 14.11 -8.20
CA ASN A 42 4.97 14.81 -9.44
C ASN A 42 5.71 14.26 -10.67
N ARG A 43 6.96 13.83 -10.52
CA ARG A 43 7.68 13.13 -11.59
C ARG A 43 7.05 11.79 -11.91
N LEU A 44 6.62 11.04 -10.89
CA LEU A 44 5.87 9.80 -11.09
C LEU A 44 4.55 10.07 -11.84
N CYS A 45 3.81 11.11 -11.47
CA CYS A 45 2.60 11.52 -12.18
C CYS A 45 2.87 11.80 -13.67
N SER A 46 3.99 12.46 -13.98
CA SER A 46 4.38 12.78 -15.36
C SER A 46 4.64 11.56 -16.24
N THR A 47 4.83 10.38 -15.67
CA THR A 47 5.00 9.11 -16.42
C THR A 47 3.68 8.47 -16.82
N GLY A 48 2.54 8.91 -16.27
CA GLY A 48 1.24 8.27 -16.44
C GLY A 48 1.02 7.03 -15.58
N LEU A 49 2.04 6.58 -14.82
CA LEU A 49 1.96 5.36 -14.00
C LEU A 49 0.93 5.44 -12.88
N VAL A 50 0.63 6.64 -12.39
CA VAL A 50 -0.38 6.84 -11.33
C VAL A 50 -1.79 6.45 -11.77
N GLY A 51 -2.09 6.53 -13.07
CA GLY A 51 -3.37 6.16 -13.67
C GLY A 51 -3.35 4.85 -14.44
N VAL A 52 -2.31 4.02 -14.29
CA VAL A 52 -2.06 2.85 -15.17
C VAL A 52 -3.24 1.88 -15.28
N HIS A 53 -4.02 1.68 -14.22
CA HIS A 53 -5.13 0.72 -14.19
C HIS A 53 -6.52 1.35 -14.30
N PHE A 54 -6.64 2.68 -14.23
CA PHE A 54 -7.95 3.31 -14.44
C PHE A 54 -8.37 3.21 -15.90
N PRO A 55 -9.69 3.06 -16.15
CA PRO A 55 -10.21 3.06 -17.52
C PRO A 55 -9.81 4.30 -18.32
N GLU A 56 -9.61 4.13 -19.62
CA GLU A 56 -9.24 5.22 -20.55
C GLU A 56 -10.24 6.38 -20.53
N GLU A 57 -11.53 6.09 -20.33
CA GLU A 57 -12.60 7.12 -20.23
C GLU A 57 -12.38 8.09 -19.04
N TYR A 58 -11.56 7.71 -18.04
CA TYR A 58 -11.19 8.55 -16.89
C TYR A 58 -9.74 9.04 -16.97
N GLY A 59 -9.07 8.87 -18.12
CA GLY A 59 -7.70 9.34 -18.34
C GLY A 59 -6.61 8.35 -17.87
N GLY A 60 -6.99 7.11 -17.54
CA GLY A 60 -6.04 6.04 -17.24
C GLY A 60 -5.56 5.29 -18.49
N ALA A 61 -4.73 4.26 -18.30
CA ALA A 61 -4.23 3.42 -19.38
C ALA A 61 -5.02 2.10 -19.56
N GLY A 62 -6.00 1.81 -18.71
CA GLY A 62 -6.84 0.61 -18.79
C GLY A 62 -6.11 -0.71 -18.56
N CYS A 63 -4.91 -0.68 -17.98
CA CYS A 63 -4.11 -1.88 -17.74
C CYS A 63 -4.70 -2.76 -16.63
N ASP A 64 -4.30 -4.02 -16.63
CA ASP A 64 -4.80 -5.02 -15.70
C ASP A 64 -4.12 -4.98 -14.31
N ALA A 65 -4.60 -5.82 -13.39
CA ALA A 65 -4.07 -5.92 -12.04
C ALA A 65 -2.63 -6.47 -11.99
N VAL A 66 -2.20 -7.26 -12.99
CA VAL A 66 -0.82 -7.73 -13.09
C VAL A 66 0.10 -6.56 -13.37
N THR A 67 -0.29 -5.67 -14.27
CA THR A 67 0.46 -4.45 -14.62
C THR A 67 0.59 -3.51 -13.41
N SER A 68 -0.50 -3.26 -12.67
CA SER A 68 -0.46 -2.47 -11.43
C SER A 68 0.49 -3.09 -10.40
N THR A 69 0.47 -4.42 -10.27
CA THR A 69 1.35 -5.16 -9.37
C THR A 69 2.83 -5.00 -9.79
N ILE A 70 3.13 -5.01 -11.09
CA ILE A 70 4.48 -4.74 -11.62
C ILE A 70 4.94 -3.33 -11.23
N VAL A 71 4.09 -2.32 -11.38
CA VAL A 71 4.41 -0.94 -11.03
C VAL A 71 4.78 -0.83 -9.55
N ILE A 72 3.95 -1.35 -8.65
CA ILE A 72 4.21 -1.34 -7.21
C ILE A 72 5.49 -2.12 -6.87
N HIS A 73 5.69 -3.30 -7.46
CA HIS A 73 6.87 -4.13 -7.23
C HIS A 73 8.17 -3.38 -7.63
N GLU A 74 8.22 -2.83 -8.84
CA GLU A 74 9.43 -2.17 -9.32
C GLU A 74 9.70 -0.83 -8.60
N LEU A 75 8.65 -0.04 -8.25
CA LEU A 75 8.81 1.19 -7.46
C LEU A 75 9.35 0.90 -6.06
N SER A 76 8.90 -0.18 -5.43
CA SER A 76 9.31 -0.52 -4.07
C SER A 76 10.77 -0.96 -3.95
N LYS A 77 11.43 -1.32 -5.04
CA LYS A 77 12.89 -1.52 -5.07
C LYS A 77 13.65 -0.23 -4.78
N GLY A 78 13.15 0.91 -5.24
CA GLY A 78 13.74 2.22 -4.95
C GLY A 78 13.22 2.85 -3.66
N SER A 79 11.90 2.76 -3.43
CA SER A 79 11.28 3.29 -2.22
C SER A 79 9.96 2.58 -1.90
N ALA A 80 9.97 1.79 -0.83
CA ALA A 80 8.76 1.17 -0.31
C ALA A 80 7.73 2.23 0.16
N SER A 81 8.20 3.38 0.63
CA SER A 81 7.34 4.51 1.03
C SER A 81 6.58 5.11 -0.17
N LEU A 82 7.26 5.34 -1.31
CA LEU A 82 6.60 5.88 -2.50
C LEU A 82 5.58 4.88 -3.06
N ALA A 83 5.95 3.60 -3.12
CA ALA A 83 5.06 2.53 -3.57
C ALA A 83 3.82 2.42 -2.67
N LEU A 84 3.97 2.52 -1.35
CA LEU A 84 2.86 2.52 -0.40
C LEU A 84 1.97 3.76 -0.55
N ALA A 85 2.55 4.94 -0.76
CA ALA A 85 1.76 6.16 -0.97
C ALA A 85 0.89 6.06 -2.22
N LEU A 86 1.43 5.51 -3.32
CA LEU A 86 0.67 5.24 -4.54
C LEU A 86 -0.41 4.18 -4.31
N ASP A 87 -0.07 3.07 -3.67
CA ASP A 87 -1.01 1.99 -3.37
C ASP A 87 -2.23 2.47 -2.57
N ILE A 88 -2.01 3.23 -1.49
CA ILE A 88 -3.12 3.77 -0.69
C ILE A 88 -4.00 4.72 -1.51
N SER A 89 -3.40 5.51 -2.41
CA SER A 89 -4.17 6.35 -3.33
C SER A 89 -5.03 5.49 -4.27
N TRP A 90 -4.49 4.38 -4.76
CA TRP A 90 -5.22 3.41 -5.59
C TRP A 90 -6.31 2.69 -4.81
N VAL A 91 -6.02 2.18 -3.61
CA VAL A 91 -7.04 1.53 -2.74
C VAL A 91 -8.24 2.45 -2.52
N ALA A 92 -7.99 3.73 -2.23
CA ALA A 92 -9.06 4.70 -2.00
C ALA A 92 -9.86 5.01 -3.29
N SER A 93 -9.18 5.23 -4.42
CA SER A 93 -9.84 5.52 -5.70
C SER A 93 -10.51 4.28 -6.32
N ASP A 94 -9.98 3.07 -6.12
CA ASP A 94 -10.64 1.81 -6.53
C ASP A 94 -11.98 1.60 -5.82
N MET A 95 -12.14 2.08 -4.58
CA MET A 95 -13.45 2.06 -3.91
C MET A 95 -14.48 2.88 -4.69
N ILE A 96 -14.07 4.02 -5.29
CA ILE A 96 -14.92 4.83 -6.16
C ILE A 96 -15.15 4.12 -7.50
N LEU A 97 -14.10 3.57 -8.10
CA LEU A 97 -14.18 2.84 -9.37
C LEU A 97 -15.24 1.73 -9.33
N HIS A 98 -15.28 0.99 -8.23
CA HIS A 98 -16.18 -0.16 -8.11
C HIS A 98 -17.57 0.17 -7.55
N ASN A 99 -17.73 1.27 -6.80
CA ASN A 99 -18.95 1.53 -6.05
C ASN A 99 -19.54 2.94 -6.26
N GLY A 100 -18.85 3.82 -6.95
CA GLY A 100 -19.29 5.20 -7.22
C GLY A 100 -20.40 5.30 -8.25
N THR A 101 -21.18 6.39 -8.20
CA THR A 101 -22.09 6.76 -9.28
C THR A 101 -21.29 7.17 -10.53
N PRO A 102 -21.90 7.21 -11.73
CA PRO A 102 -21.22 7.70 -12.93
C PRO A 102 -20.58 9.09 -12.76
N GLU A 103 -21.25 9.99 -12.04
CA GLU A 103 -20.77 11.34 -11.75
C GLU A 103 -19.58 11.34 -10.81
N GLN A 104 -19.63 10.51 -9.75
CA GLN A 104 -18.51 10.33 -8.83
C GLN A 104 -17.30 9.74 -9.53
N LYS A 105 -17.49 8.70 -10.36
CA LYS A 105 -16.41 8.09 -11.16
C LYS A 105 -15.78 9.11 -12.11
N SER A 106 -16.60 9.80 -12.91
CA SER A 106 -16.12 10.80 -13.86
C SER A 106 -15.30 11.90 -13.16
N LYS A 107 -15.77 12.41 -12.02
CA LYS A 107 -15.09 13.45 -11.26
C LYS A 107 -13.79 12.96 -10.61
N TYR A 108 -13.87 11.91 -9.82
CA TYR A 108 -12.78 11.56 -8.91
C TYR A 108 -11.72 10.66 -9.55
N LEU A 109 -12.09 9.80 -10.52
CA LEU A 109 -11.11 8.93 -11.19
C LEU A 109 -10.24 9.71 -12.16
N SER A 110 -10.80 10.73 -12.85
CA SER A 110 -9.99 11.64 -13.68
C SER A 110 -8.95 12.38 -12.85
N LEU A 111 -9.34 12.88 -11.67
CA LEU A 111 -8.42 13.52 -10.73
C LEU A 111 -7.34 12.54 -10.20
N ALA A 112 -7.72 11.29 -9.91
CA ALA A 112 -6.78 10.27 -9.50
C ALA A 112 -5.78 9.91 -10.63
N ALA A 113 -6.24 9.80 -11.87
CA ALA A 113 -5.39 9.57 -13.03
C ALA A 113 -4.43 10.74 -13.32
N GLU A 114 -4.83 11.97 -13.00
CA GLU A 114 -3.96 13.16 -13.06
C GLU A 114 -2.94 13.24 -11.91
N GLY A 115 -3.04 12.36 -10.90
CA GLY A 115 -2.12 12.29 -9.77
C GLY A 115 -2.58 12.99 -8.49
N LYS A 116 -3.87 13.36 -8.37
CA LYS A 116 -4.44 13.76 -7.09
C LYS A 116 -4.32 12.61 -6.11
N ILE A 117 -3.89 12.93 -4.88
CA ILE A 117 -3.61 11.93 -3.85
C ILE A 117 -4.88 11.64 -3.06
N PHE A 118 -5.16 10.35 -2.88
CA PHE A 118 -6.27 9.88 -2.08
C PHE A 118 -5.77 9.18 -0.81
N ALA A 119 -6.57 9.26 0.26
CA ALA A 119 -6.34 8.55 1.51
C ALA A 119 -7.58 7.75 1.91
N PHE A 120 -7.38 6.69 2.67
CA PHE A 120 -8.44 5.80 3.17
C PHE A 120 -8.47 5.80 4.69
N GLY A 121 -9.60 6.18 5.29
CA GLY A 121 -9.79 6.31 6.73
C GLY A 121 -10.80 5.30 7.28
N LEU A 122 -10.31 4.16 7.77
CA LEU A 122 -11.09 3.13 8.49
C LEU A 122 -10.70 3.09 9.96
N THR A 123 -9.41 2.93 10.24
CA THR A 123 -8.82 2.70 11.57
C THR A 123 -9.07 3.87 12.52
N GLU A 124 -9.38 3.56 13.78
CA GLU A 124 -9.52 4.50 14.88
C GLU A 124 -8.67 4.07 16.08
N ALA A 125 -8.42 4.94 17.04
CA ALA A 125 -7.64 4.62 18.24
C ALA A 125 -8.17 3.38 18.99
N SER A 126 -9.49 3.14 18.93
CA SER A 126 -10.16 1.99 19.57
C SER A 126 -10.53 0.84 18.62
N ALA A 127 -10.28 0.98 17.30
CA ALA A 127 -10.72 0.04 16.27
C ALA A 127 -9.66 -0.15 15.18
N GLY A 128 -8.72 -1.04 15.42
CA GLY A 128 -7.71 -1.51 14.45
C GLY A 128 -8.15 -2.82 13.81
N SER A 129 -7.67 -3.95 14.34
CA SER A 129 -8.05 -5.29 13.86
C SER A 129 -9.55 -5.59 13.97
N ASP A 130 -10.22 -5.03 14.99
CA ASP A 130 -11.68 -5.07 15.12
C ASP A 130 -12.33 -3.88 14.36
N ALA A 131 -12.14 -3.88 13.04
CA ALA A 131 -12.49 -2.78 12.16
C ALA A 131 -14.02 -2.46 12.10
N ALA A 132 -14.85 -3.40 12.50
CA ALA A 132 -16.32 -3.16 12.58
C ALA A 132 -16.74 -2.31 13.79
N ARG A 133 -15.81 -2.07 14.76
CA ARG A 133 -16.10 -1.33 15.99
C ARG A 133 -15.69 0.15 15.97
N ILE A 134 -15.60 0.73 14.79
CA ILE A 134 -15.38 2.19 14.66
C ILE A 134 -16.43 2.96 15.45
N GLN A 135 -16.10 4.20 15.84
CA GLN A 135 -16.97 5.08 16.61
C GLN A 135 -17.38 6.35 15.87
N THR A 136 -16.63 6.75 14.83
CA THR A 136 -16.97 7.89 13.97
C THR A 136 -18.39 7.73 13.43
N THR A 137 -19.21 8.77 13.58
CA THR A 137 -20.61 8.80 13.16
C THR A 137 -20.84 9.76 12.01
N ALA A 138 -21.85 9.47 11.19
CA ALA A 138 -22.40 10.37 10.20
C ALA A 138 -23.91 10.42 10.35
N VAL A 139 -24.48 11.59 10.61
CA VAL A 139 -25.92 11.81 10.76
C VAL A 139 -26.43 12.72 9.64
N LYS A 140 -27.69 12.53 9.24
CA LYS A 140 -28.31 13.38 8.22
C LYS A 140 -28.40 14.83 8.71
N ALA A 141 -27.95 15.76 7.88
CA ALA A 141 -28.10 17.17 8.06
C ALA A 141 -29.51 17.65 7.57
N PRO A 142 -30.05 18.79 8.07
CA PRO A 142 -31.35 19.30 7.66
C PRO A 142 -31.47 19.62 6.15
N ASP A 143 -30.35 19.92 5.50
CA ASP A 143 -30.25 20.20 4.05
C ASP A 143 -30.15 18.94 3.18
N GLY A 144 -30.19 17.75 3.80
CA GLY A 144 -30.03 16.46 3.14
C GLY A 144 -28.60 15.96 3.04
N GLY A 145 -27.63 16.76 3.45
CA GLY A 145 -26.21 16.38 3.59
C GLY A 145 -25.93 15.51 4.81
N TRP A 146 -24.69 15.52 5.29
CA TRP A 146 -24.21 14.71 6.40
C TRP A 146 -23.35 15.52 7.36
N ILE A 147 -23.48 15.24 8.64
CA ILE A 147 -22.61 15.78 9.69
C ILE A 147 -21.81 14.62 10.28
N LEU A 148 -20.48 14.70 10.14
CA LEU A 148 -19.55 13.72 10.66
C LEU A 148 -18.91 14.21 11.96
N ASN A 149 -18.84 13.29 12.94
CA ASN A 149 -18.14 13.50 14.21
C ASN A 149 -17.33 12.27 14.58
N GLY A 150 -16.10 12.47 15.06
CA GLY A 150 -15.20 11.40 15.49
C GLY A 150 -13.78 11.62 15.03
N GLY A 151 -13.04 10.54 14.74
CA GLY A 151 -11.66 10.64 14.28
C GLY A 151 -11.14 9.34 13.71
N LYS A 152 -10.01 9.43 13.01
CA LYS A 152 -9.29 8.31 12.41
C LYS A 152 -7.82 8.38 12.79
N SER A 153 -7.19 7.23 12.95
CA SER A 153 -5.79 7.11 13.34
C SER A 153 -5.00 6.30 12.30
N TRP A 154 -3.71 6.58 12.18
CA TRP A 154 -2.79 5.88 11.28
C TRP A 154 -3.15 6.01 9.80
N ILE A 155 -3.66 7.17 9.39
CA ILE A 155 -4.12 7.35 8.01
C ILE A 155 -2.94 7.73 7.11
N THR A 156 -2.51 6.78 6.29
CA THR A 156 -1.47 7.01 5.28
C THR A 156 -1.99 7.99 4.22
N ASN A 157 -1.11 8.85 3.73
CA ASN A 157 -1.36 9.99 2.85
C ASN A 157 -2.12 11.15 3.49
N SER A 158 -2.64 11.04 4.71
CA SER A 158 -3.56 12.03 5.29
C SER A 158 -3.04 13.48 5.30
N GLY A 159 -1.74 13.69 5.51
CA GLY A 159 -1.15 15.05 5.50
C GLY A 159 -0.96 15.65 4.10
N VAL A 160 -1.07 14.84 3.04
CA VAL A 160 -0.78 15.24 1.65
C VAL A 160 -1.94 14.96 0.69
N ALA A 161 -2.97 14.22 1.13
CA ALA A 161 -4.11 13.85 0.28
C ALA A 161 -4.95 15.06 -0.11
N ASP A 162 -5.47 15.02 -1.33
CA ASP A 162 -6.49 15.95 -1.83
C ASP A 162 -7.91 15.47 -1.47
N TYR A 163 -8.09 14.13 -1.39
CA TYR A 163 -9.38 13.50 -1.10
C TYR A 163 -9.23 12.33 -0.14
N TYR A 164 -10.29 12.04 0.59
CA TYR A 164 -10.35 10.95 1.57
C TYR A 164 -11.58 10.09 1.34
N ILE A 165 -11.46 8.79 1.53
CA ILE A 165 -12.61 7.88 1.67
C ILE A 165 -12.71 7.51 3.14
N ILE A 166 -13.76 8.00 3.81
CA ILE A 166 -13.94 7.87 5.26
C ILE A 166 -15.10 6.94 5.57
N MET A 167 -14.83 5.96 6.45
CA MET A 167 -15.86 5.07 6.98
C MET A 167 -16.47 5.66 8.25
N ALA A 168 -17.80 5.79 8.29
CA ALA A 168 -18.54 6.29 9.45
C ALA A 168 -19.85 5.52 9.67
N ILE A 169 -20.31 5.47 10.92
CA ILE A 169 -21.56 4.80 11.30
C ILE A 169 -22.73 5.72 10.97
N THR A 170 -23.63 5.25 10.11
CA THR A 170 -24.95 5.89 9.86
C THR A 170 -26.09 5.23 10.63
N ASP A 171 -25.92 3.94 11.02
CA ASP A 171 -26.91 3.21 11.83
C ASP A 171 -26.21 2.24 12.79
N ARG A 172 -26.02 2.63 14.03
CA ARG A 172 -25.34 1.83 15.04
C ARG A 172 -26.06 0.50 15.36
N SER A 173 -27.36 0.42 15.15
CA SER A 173 -28.14 -0.79 15.45
C SER A 173 -27.84 -1.96 14.52
N LYS A 174 -27.27 -1.68 13.33
CA LYS A 174 -26.97 -2.69 12.29
C LYS A 174 -25.54 -3.23 12.34
N GLY A 175 -24.74 -2.84 13.34
CA GLY A 175 -23.32 -3.25 13.43
C GLY A 175 -22.53 -2.90 12.16
N ALA A 176 -21.77 -3.84 11.59
CA ALA A 176 -20.99 -3.62 10.37
C ALA A 176 -21.84 -3.16 9.17
N LYS A 177 -23.10 -3.59 9.08
CA LYS A 177 -24.05 -3.15 8.04
C LYS A 177 -24.61 -1.74 8.26
N GLY A 178 -24.24 -1.09 9.33
CA GLY A 178 -24.56 0.32 9.60
C GLY A 178 -23.41 1.28 9.32
N ILE A 179 -22.30 0.78 8.77
CA ILE A 179 -21.15 1.59 8.36
C ILE A 179 -21.33 2.00 6.90
N SER A 180 -21.15 3.29 6.62
CA SER A 180 -21.23 3.90 5.30
C SER A 180 -19.87 4.50 4.92
N ALA A 181 -19.64 4.72 3.64
CA ALA A 181 -18.42 5.32 3.09
C ALA A 181 -18.72 6.71 2.53
N PHE A 182 -17.82 7.66 2.76
CA PHE A 182 -17.97 9.05 2.32
C PHE A 182 -16.72 9.51 1.58
N ILE A 183 -16.92 10.19 0.44
CA ILE A 183 -15.86 10.90 -0.29
C ILE A 183 -15.78 12.31 0.27
N MET A 184 -14.60 12.73 0.69
CA MET A 184 -14.38 13.99 1.39
C MET A 184 -13.17 14.72 0.79
N PRO A 185 -13.28 16.01 0.39
CA PRO A 185 -12.13 16.81 0.02
C PRO A 185 -11.37 17.27 1.29
N LYS A 186 -10.09 17.59 1.14
CA LYS A 186 -9.28 18.06 2.28
C LYS A 186 -9.69 19.44 2.80
N GLU A 187 -10.38 20.22 1.97
CA GLU A 187 -10.91 21.54 2.32
C GLU A 187 -12.25 21.49 3.06
N ALA A 188 -12.78 20.28 3.37
CA ALA A 188 -14.05 20.15 4.08
C ALA A 188 -13.99 20.86 5.44
N GLU A 189 -14.96 21.74 5.69
CA GLU A 189 -15.05 22.45 6.96
C GLU A 189 -15.29 21.46 8.11
N GLY A 190 -14.54 21.62 9.21
CA GLY A 190 -14.57 20.71 10.35
C GLY A 190 -13.60 19.51 10.24
N LEU A 191 -12.81 19.39 9.16
CA LEU A 191 -11.68 18.47 9.11
C LEU A 191 -10.48 19.07 9.82
N ILE A 192 -9.92 18.31 10.76
CA ILE A 192 -8.65 18.65 11.44
C ILE A 192 -7.67 17.53 11.15
N ILE A 193 -6.57 17.87 10.46
CA ILE A 193 -5.44 16.98 10.21
C ILE A 193 -4.43 17.15 11.34
N GLY A 194 -4.16 16.08 12.07
CA GLY A 194 -3.21 16.04 13.17
C GLY A 194 -1.75 16.15 12.70
N LYS A 195 -0.83 16.12 13.66
CA LYS A 195 0.60 16.09 13.36
C LYS A 195 1.00 14.79 12.65
N HIS A 196 2.12 14.85 11.91
CA HIS A 196 2.73 13.65 11.34
C HIS A 196 3.23 12.72 12.45
N GLU A 197 2.94 11.42 12.28
CA GLU A 197 3.44 10.37 13.16
C GLU A 197 4.96 10.17 12.96
N ASP A 198 5.71 10.12 14.07
CA ASP A 198 7.13 9.76 14.04
C ASP A 198 7.26 8.22 14.02
N LYS A 199 7.29 7.69 12.81
CA LYS A 199 7.26 6.25 12.56
C LYS A 199 8.65 5.60 12.61
N MET A 200 8.69 4.33 12.92
CA MET A 200 9.90 3.49 12.82
C MET A 200 10.44 3.43 11.39
N GLY A 201 9.59 3.16 10.41
CA GLY A 201 9.88 3.03 8.98
C GLY A 201 8.77 3.62 8.12
N MET A 202 8.86 3.42 6.80
CA MET A 202 7.96 4.06 5.83
C MET A 202 7.84 5.57 6.06
N ARG A 203 8.96 6.19 6.46
CA ARG A 203 9.00 7.59 6.88
C ARG A 203 8.77 8.56 5.72
N GLY A 204 8.99 8.10 4.49
CA GLY A 204 8.66 8.84 3.26
C GLY A 204 7.15 8.91 2.96
N THR A 205 6.28 8.24 3.74
CA THR A 205 4.83 8.46 3.65
C THR A 205 4.36 9.45 4.71
N SER A 206 3.37 10.28 4.34
CA SER A 206 2.64 11.10 5.32
C SER A 206 1.63 10.22 6.06
N THR A 207 1.64 10.25 7.37
CA THR A 207 0.67 9.52 8.21
C THR A 207 0.26 10.42 9.35
N CYS A 208 -1.04 10.74 9.48
CA CYS A 208 -1.58 11.59 10.54
C CYS A 208 -2.86 10.98 11.11
N GLU A 209 -3.28 11.52 12.25
CA GLU A 209 -4.64 11.38 12.72
C GLU A 209 -5.55 12.38 12.01
N LEU A 210 -6.83 12.03 11.89
CA LEU A 210 -7.89 12.93 11.43
C LEU A 210 -8.91 13.08 12.55
N SER A 211 -9.41 14.29 12.75
CA SER A 211 -10.54 14.58 13.63
C SER A 211 -11.63 15.29 12.85
N PHE A 212 -12.86 14.96 13.16
CA PHE A 212 -14.07 15.52 12.55
C PHE A 212 -14.89 16.19 13.66
N ASP A 213 -15.05 17.50 13.55
CA ASP A 213 -15.84 18.30 14.50
C ASP A 213 -17.01 18.95 13.76
N ASN A 214 -18.19 18.35 13.89
CA ASN A 214 -19.41 18.76 13.18
C ASN A 214 -19.16 19.00 11.69
N MET A 215 -18.32 18.16 11.09
CA MET A 215 -17.90 18.30 9.72
C MET A 215 -19.07 18.06 8.77
N HIS A 216 -19.40 19.08 7.96
CA HIS A 216 -20.49 19.00 7.02
C HIS A 216 -20.03 18.48 5.66
N LEU A 217 -20.77 17.50 5.12
CA LEU A 217 -20.59 16.97 3.76
C LEU A 217 -21.91 17.06 2.98
N PRO A 218 -21.87 17.33 1.68
CA PRO A 218 -23.06 17.34 0.84
C PRO A 218 -23.65 15.92 0.69
N ALA A 219 -24.88 15.83 0.23
CA ALA A 219 -25.60 14.55 0.09
C ALA A 219 -24.87 13.57 -0.86
N ASP A 220 -24.26 14.07 -1.93
CA ASP A 220 -23.51 13.33 -2.94
C ASP A 220 -22.11 12.87 -2.47
N ALA A 221 -21.70 13.21 -1.25
CA ALA A 221 -20.50 12.67 -0.63
C ALA A 221 -20.63 11.18 -0.26
N LEU A 222 -21.84 10.66 -0.10
CA LEU A 222 -22.08 9.25 0.20
C LEU A 222 -21.64 8.39 -1.00
N LEU A 223 -20.67 7.49 -0.76
CA LEU A 223 -20.22 6.53 -1.76
C LEU A 223 -21.15 5.30 -1.75
N SER A 224 -21.79 5.01 -2.87
CA SER A 224 -22.79 3.94 -3.01
C SER A 224 -24.08 4.24 -2.20
N SER A 225 -24.42 3.38 -1.25
CA SER A 225 -25.59 3.53 -0.39
C SER A 225 -25.26 3.36 1.10
N GLU A 226 -26.17 3.84 1.97
CA GLU A 226 -26.01 3.66 3.41
C GLU A 226 -25.82 2.17 3.78
N GLY A 227 -24.90 1.90 4.70
CA GLY A 227 -24.61 0.55 5.19
C GLY A 227 -23.65 -0.27 4.31
N MET A 228 -23.19 0.24 3.18
CA MET A 228 -22.26 -0.47 2.30
C MET A 228 -20.78 -0.23 2.64
N GLY A 229 -20.45 0.71 3.52
CA GLY A 229 -19.09 1.14 3.78
C GLY A 229 -18.16 0.01 4.24
N PHE A 230 -18.60 -0.87 5.14
CA PHE A 230 -17.75 -1.99 5.57
C PHE A 230 -17.42 -2.97 4.44
N LYS A 231 -18.41 -3.27 3.58
CA LYS A 231 -18.20 -4.12 2.41
C LYS A 231 -17.22 -3.46 1.42
N ILE A 232 -17.37 -2.16 1.17
CA ILE A 232 -16.48 -1.37 0.30
C ILE A 232 -15.07 -1.39 0.86
N ALA A 233 -14.90 -1.18 2.17
CA ALA A 233 -13.60 -1.23 2.83
C ALA A 233 -12.91 -2.60 2.65
N MET A 234 -13.63 -3.69 2.88
CA MET A 234 -13.07 -5.05 2.74
C MET A 234 -12.68 -5.35 1.28
N GLN A 235 -13.45 -4.90 0.29
CA GLN A 235 -13.13 -5.04 -1.13
C GLN A 235 -11.85 -4.26 -1.49
N GLY A 236 -11.70 -3.03 -1.03
CA GLY A 236 -10.49 -2.23 -1.24
C GLY A 236 -9.25 -2.88 -0.63
N LEU A 237 -9.37 -3.38 0.60
CA LEU A 237 -8.29 -4.09 1.28
C LEU A 237 -7.85 -5.38 0.58
N ASP A 238 -8.76 -6.10 -0.09
CA ASP A 238 -8.36 -7.29 -0.86
C ASP A 238 -7.40 -6.93 -2.01
N GLY A 239 -7.63 -5.78 -2.68
CA GLY A 239 -6.69 -5.25 -3.68
C GLY A 239 -5.36 -4.79 -3.08
N GLY A 240 -5.42 -3.99 -2.01
CA GLY A 240 -4.24 -3.47 -1.31
C GLY A 240 -3.33 -4.57 -0.74
N ARG A 241 -3.88 -5.71 -0.31
CA ARG A 241 -3.08 -6.87 0.14
C ARG A 241 -2.16 -7.43 -0.96
N ILE A 242 -2.60 -7.42 -2.23
CA ILE A 242 -1.75 -7.80 -3.37
C ILE A 242 -0.62 -6.78 -3.52
N SER A 243 -0.92 -5.50 -3.42
CA SER A 243 0.08 -4.44 -3.49
C SER A 243 1.08 -4.51 -2.33
N VAL A 244 0.63 -4.77 -1.09
CA VAL A 244 1.53 -4.96 0.06
C VAL A 244 2.44 -6.18 -0.14
N ALA A 245 1.94 -7.27 -0.75
CA ALA A 245 2.77 -8.40 -1.13
C ALA A 245 3.81 -8.00 -2.20
N ALA A 246 3.42 -7.17 -3.19
CA ALA A 246 4.33 -6.63 -4.21
C ALA A 246 5.39 -5.70 -3.61
N ILE A 247 5.01 -4.80 -2.67
CA ILE A 247 5.96 -3.97 -1.93
C ILE A 247 6.96 -4.85 -1.17
N SER A 248 6.46 -5.92 -0.52
CA SER A 248 7.32 -6.87 0.19
C SER A 248 8.32 -7.55 -0.74
N CYS A 249 7.89 -7.94 -1.95
CA CYS A 249 8.78 -8.52 -2.96
C CYS A 249 9.88 -7.55 -3.39
N GLY A 250 9.51 -6.31 -3.75
CA GLY A 250 10.48 -5.33 -4.26
C GLY A 250 11.48 -4.89 -3.20
N LEU A 251 11.02 -4.61 -1.98
CA LEU A 251 11.90 -4.26 -0.87
C LEU A 251 12.88 -5.39 -0.52
N ALA A 252 12.39 -6.64 -0.46
CA ALA A 252 13.22 -7.81 -0.19
C ALA A 252 14.23 -8.08 -1.33
N GLU A 253 13.81 -7.91 -2.59
CA GLU A 253 14.69 -8.06 -3.76
C GLU A 253 15.79 -7.00 -3.73
N HIS A 254 15.49 -5.76 -3.41
CA HIS A 254 16.49 -4.70 -3.29
C HIS A 254 17.48 -5.00 -2.15
N ALA A 255 16.99 -5.39 -0.98
CA ALA A 255 17.85 -5.78 0.15
C ALA A 255 18.78 -6.95 -0.23
N PHE A 256 18.27 -7.95 -0.93
CA PHE A 256 19.05 -9.08 -1.46
C PHE A 256 20.16 -8.63 -2.42
N GLU A 257 19.85 -7.77 -3.40
CA GLU A 257 20.85 -7.31 -4.37
C GLU A 257 21.94 -6.45 -3.72
N VAL A 258 21.60 -5.57 -2.77
CA VAL A 258 22.59 -4.79 -2.00
C VAL A 258 23.51 -5.72 -1.21
N ALA A 259 22.96 -6.71 -0.51
CA ALA A 259 23.76 -7.69 0.24
C ALA A 259 24.65 -8.54 -0.69
N LYS A 260 24.13 -8.91 -1.85
CA LYS A 260 24.87 -9.70 -2.86
C LYS A 260 26.04 -8.92 -3.44
N ALA A 261 25.86 -7.65 -3.79
CA ALA A 261 26.94 -6.78 -4.24
C ALA A 261 28.03 -6.71 -3.17
N TYR A 262 27.66 -6.37 -1.93
CA TYR A 262 28.60 -6.30 -0.82
C TYR A 262 29.33 -7.63 -0.57
N ALA A 263 28.64 -8.76 -0.61
CA ALA A 263 29.24 -10.07 -0.37
C ALA A 263 30.31 -10.45 -1.42
N ASN A 264 30.18 -9.98 -2.64
CA ASN A 264 31.16 -10.22 -3.70
C ASN A 264 32.40 -9.32 -3.58
N GLU A 265 32.27 -8.14 -2.98
CA GLU A 265 33.36 -7.17 -2.83
C GLU A 265 34.10 -7.30 -1.50
N ARG A 266 33.38 -7.57 -0.40
CA ARG A 266 33.98 -7.64 0.94
C ARG A 266 34.87 -8.85 1.10
N ILE A 267 36.15 -8.61 1.43
CA ILE A 267 37.15 -9.68 1.65
C ILE A 267 37.34 -9.91 3.15
N THR A 268 37.23 -11.17 3.60
CA THR A 268 37.63 -11.66 4.93
C THR A 268 38.34 -13.01 4.78
N PHE A 269 39.29 -13.29 5.66
CA PHE A 269 40.06 -14.55 5.62
C PHE A 269 40.64 -14.84 4.20
N GLY A 270 41.11 -13.77 3.50
CA GLY A 270 41.81 -13.86 2.20
C GLY A 270 40.93 -14.10 0.99
N LYS A 271 39.56 -14.03 1.11
CA LYS A 271 38.63 -14.21 -0.01
C LYS A 271 37.34 -13.41 0.16
N PRO A 272 36.61 -13.13 -0.93
CA PRO A 272 35.27 -12.53 -0.83
C PRO A 272 34.34 -13.33 0.11
N ILE A 273 33.52 -12.64 0.92
CA ILE A 273 32.65 -13.33 1.87
C ILE A 273 31.61 -14.23 1.17
N ALA A 274 31.25 -13.95 -0.08
CA ALA A 274 30.43 -14.81 -0.92
C ALA A 274 31.02 -16.23 -1.13
N LYS A 275 32.34 -16.44 -0.87
CA LYS A 275 32.97 -17.75 -0.95
C LYS A 275 32.92 -18.56 0.35
N HIS A 276 32.32 -18.04 1.41
CA HIS A 276 32.09 -18.77 2.65
C HIS A 276 30.75 -19.49 2.61
N GLN A 277 30.71 -20.77 2.94
CA GLN A 277 29.52 -21.63 2.85
C GLN A 277 28.33 -21.07 3.65
N ALA A 278 28.55 -20.53 4.86
CA ALA A 278 27.50 -19.94 5.68
C ALA A 278 26.83 -18.73 4.99
N ILE A 279 27.57 -17.95 4.20
CA ILE A 279 27.02 -16.84 3.42
C ILE A 279 26.24 -17.38 2.21
N GLN A 280 26.75 -18.42 1.54
CA GLN A 280 26.05 -19.04 0.42
C GLN A 280 24.71 -19.61 0.82
N PHE A 281 24.60 -20.21 2.02
CA PHE A 281 23.33 -20.72 2.54
C PHE A 281 22.31 -19.61 2.75
N LYS A 282 22.71 -18.45 3.32
CA LYS A 282 21.82 -17.28 3.44
C LYS A 282 21.26 -16.82 2.09
N PHE A 283 22.10 -16.73 1.07
CA PHE A 283 21.67 -16.36 -0.28
C PHE A 283 20.78 -17.41 -0.93
N ALA A 284 21.02 -18.70 -0.68
CA ALA A 284 20.15 -19.77 -1.18
C ALA A 284 18.74 -19.69 -0.57
N ASP A 285 18.65 -19.49 0.73
CA ASP A 285 17.39 -19.36 1.45
C ASP A 285 16.61 -18.09 0.99
N MET A 286 17.28 -16.92 0.99
CA MET A 286 16.68 -15.67 0.52
C MET A 286 16.19 -15.77 -0.93
N ALA A 287 16.97 -16.37 -1.84
CA ALA A 287 16.57 -16.52 -3.24
C ALA A 287 15.37 -17.45 -3.40
N THR A 288 15.30 -18.52 -2.61
CA THR A 288 14.16 -19.46 -2.61
C THR A 288 12.90 -18.79 -2.10
N GLU A 289 13.00 -18.03 -1.00
CA GLU A 289 11.87 -17.28 -0.43
C GLU A 289 11.38 -16.19 -1.40
N LEU A 290 12.28 -15.41 -2.02
CA LEU A 290 11.93 -14.40 -3.03
C LEU A 290 11.16 -15.02 -4.20
N SER A 291 11.59 -16.18 -4.69
CA SER A 291 10.88 -16.87 -5.77
C SER A 291 9.45 -17.24 -5.35
N ALA A 292 9.26 -17.77 -4.14
CA ALA A 292 7.95 -18.12 -3.62
C ALA A 292 7.06 -16.87 -3.39
N MET A 293 7.63 -15.80 -2.84
CA MET A 293 6.93 -14.52 -2.65
C MET A 293 6.39 -13.96 -3.97
N GLN A 294 7.22 -13.90 -5.01
CA GLN A 294 6.82 -13.41 -6.32
C GLN A 294 5.72 -14.29 -6.94
N MET A 295 5.87 -15.62 -6.87
CA MET A 295 4.86 -16.54 -7.41
C MET A 295 3.49 -16.36 -6.75
N MET A 296 3.43 -16.23 -5.43
CA MET A 296 2.15 -16.02 -4.72
C MET A 296 1.55 -14.65 -5.05
N THR A 297 2.36 -13.60 -5.09
CA THR A 297 1.92 -12.24 -5.40
C THR A 297 1.31 -12.15 -6.79
N TYR A 298 2.03 -12.63 -7.80
CA TYR A 298 1.54 -12.56 -9.19
C TYR A 298 0.40 -13.53 -9.47
N ASN A 299 0.32 -14.68 -8.77
CA ASN A 299 -0.86 -15.54 -8.84
C ASN A 299 -2.12 -14.82 -8.34
N ALA A 300 -2.03 -14.10 -7.22
CA ALA A 300 -3.16 -13.31 -6.72
C ALA A 300 -3.55 -12.17 -7.70
N ALA A 301 -2.56 -11.51 -8.31
CA ALA A 301 -2.78 -10.48 -9.31
C ALA A 301 -3.46 -11.03 -10.58
N GLU A 302 -3.06 -12.19 -11.07
CA GLU A 302 -3.67 -12.89 -12.22
C GLU A 302 -5.14 -13.24 -11.96
N ILE A 303 -5.45 -13.73 -10.76
CA ILE A 303 -6.83 -14.05 -10.37
C ILE A 303 -7.69 -12.79 -10.32
N LYS A 304 -7.15 -11.69 -9.77
CA LYS A 304 -7.81 -10.37 -9.80
C LYS A 304 -8.01 -9.87 -11.23
N ALA A 305 -6.99 -9.95 -12.09
CA ALA A 305 -7.05 -9.55 -13.48
C ALA A 305 -8.10 -10.34 -14.28
N ALA A 306 -8.30 -11.61 -13.95
CA ALA A 306 -9.36 -12.44 -14.52
C ALA A 306 -10.78 -12.11 -13.99
N GLY A 307 -10.95 -11.07 -13.18
CA GLY A 307 -12.24 -10.66 -12.59
C GLY A 307 -12.79 -11.64 -11.56
N LYS A 308 -11.98 -12.56 -11.04
CA LYS A 308 -12.39 -13.57 -10.07
C LYS A 308 -12.25 -13.06 -8.64
N ARG A 309 -12.99 -13.69 -7.72
CA ARG A 309 -12.78 -13.47 -6.29
C ARG A 309 -11.35 -13.89 -5.90
N HIS A 310 -10.62 -13.01 -5.25
CA HIS A 310 -9.20 -13.16 -4.93
C HIS A 310 -8.88 -12.93 -3.45
N THR A 311 -9.90 -12.90 -2.58
CA THR A 311 -9.75 -12.63 -1.14
C THR A 311 -8.79 -13.61 -0.47
N LEU A 312 -8.86 -14.91 -0.80
CA LEU A 312 -7.99 -15.93 -0.23
C LEU A 312 -6.56 -15.75 -0.69
N GLU A 313 -6.34 -15.67 -1.98
CA GLU A 313 -5.01 -15.58 -2.58
C GLU A 313 -4.29 -14.27 -2.21
N ALA A 314 -5.02 -13.15 -2.13
CA ALA A 314 -4.49 -11.87 -1.65
C ALA A 314 -4.05 -11.95 -0.18
N ALA A 315 -4.87 -12.60 0.68
CA ALA A 315 -4.54 -12.82 2.08
C ALA A 315 -3.34 -13.75 2.25
N GLU A 316 -3.29 -14.86 1.49
CA GLU A 316 -2.16 -15.81 1.51
C GLU A 316 -0.87 -15.14 1.03
N ALA A 317 -0.90 -14.40 -0.08
CA ALA A 317 0.26 -13.69 -0.61
C ALA A 317 0.83 -12.71 0.42
N LYS A 318 -0.01 -11.84 0.99
CA LYS A 318 0.45 -10.88 2.00
C LYS A 318 0.94 -11.57 3.27
N LEU A 319 0.22 -12.58 3.77
CA LEU A 319 0.59 -13.33 4.97
C LEU A 319 1.96 -14.02 4.84
N PHE A 320 2.27 -14.50 3.64
CA PHE A 320 3.57 -15.12 3.37
C PHE A 320 4.65 -14.05 3.14
N CYS A 321 4.39 -13.07 2.27
CA CYS A 321 5.41 -12.13 1.79
C CYS A 321 5.90 -11.16 2.88
N ALA A 322 5.02 -10.60 3.70
CA ALA A 322 5.42 -9.56 4.63
C ALA A 322 6.42 -10.05 5.71
N PRO A 323 6.20 -11.17 6.43
CA PRO A 323 7.19 -11.69 7.36
C PRO A 323 8.48 -12.15 6.67
N ARG A 324 8.41 -12.68 5.43
CA ARG A 324 9.60 -13.09 4.67
C ARG A 324 10.43 -11.88 4.23
N CYS A 325 9.78 -10.80 3.84
CA CYS A 325 10.46 -9.54 3.56
C CYS A 325 11.27 -9.07 4.77
N THR A 326 10.67 -9.06 5.97
CA THR A 326 11.37 -8.70 7.21
C THR A 326 12.58 -9.62 7.44
N GLN A 327 12.42 -10.93 7.25
CA GLN A 327 13.51 -11.90 7.44
C GLN A 327 14.64 -11.67 6.43
N ILE A 328 14.33 -11.48 5.14
CA ILE A 328 15.31 -11.21 4.09
C ILE A 328 16.07 -9.91 4.37
N CYS A 329 15.37 -8.85 4.80
CA CYS A 329 16.02 -7.59 5.17
C CYS A 329 16.97 -7.74 6.36
N LEU A 330 16.61 -8.54 7.37
CA LEU A 330 17.47 -8.87 8.51
C LEU A 330 18.69 -9.68 8.08
N GLU A 331 18.53 -10.68 7.21
CA GLU A 331 19.64 -11.46 6.67
C GLU A 331 20.58 -10.61 5.81
N ALA A 332 20.03 -9.71 4.98
CA ALA A 332 20.81 -8.76 4.21
C ALA A 332 21.65 -7.83 5.12
N LEU A 333 21.03 -7.27 6.15
CA LEU A 333 21.71 -6.48 7.18
C LEU A 333 22.84 -7.29 7.84
N GLN A 334 22.56 -8.54 8.22
CA GLN A 334 23.53 -9.42 8.86
C GLN A 334 24.73 -9.74 7.94
N VAL A 335 24.51 -9.88 6.62
CA VAL A 335 25.59 -10.07 5.63
C VAL A 335 26.54 -8.88 5.61
N LEU A 336 26.03 -7.65 5.75
CA LEU A 336 26.87 -6.45 5.80
C LEU A 336 27.57 -6.27 7.16
N GLY A 337 27.16 -6.98 8.21
CA GLY A 337 27.74 -6.88 9.55
C GLY A 337 27.61 -5.46 10.12
N GLY A 338 28.68 -4.90 10.69
CA GLY A 338 28.69 -3.55 11.25
C GLY A 338 28.30 -2.46 10.25
N ASN A 339 28.62 -2.63 8.97
CA ASN A 339 28.22 -1.72 7.89
C ASN A 339 26.68 -1.74 7.69
N GLY A 340 26.03 -2.90 7.82
CA GLY A 340 24.58 -3.01 7.74
C GLY A 340 23.84 -2.32 8.88
N TYR A 341 24.49 -2.15 10.03
CA TYR A 341 23.95 -1.45 11.20
C TYR A 341 24.13 0.07 11.13
N SER A 342 24.94 0.54 10.19
CA SER A 342 25.18 1.97 9.95
C SER A 342 24.16 2.55 8.98
N LYS A 343 23.66 3.76 9.28
CA LYS A 343 22.82 4.54 8.36
C LYS A 343 23.52 4.93 7.05
N GLU A 344 24.84 4.78 6.96
CA GLU A 344 25.62 5.06 5.76
C GLU A 344 25.25 4.13 4.61
N PHE A 345 25.00 2.84 4.91
CA PHE A 345 24.66 1.81 3.92
C PHE A 345 23.15 1.64 3.69
N HIS A 346 22.32 2.33 4.45
CA HIS A 346 20.84 2.36 4.36
C HIS A 346 20.12 1.01 4.47
N VAL A 347 20.80 -0.11 4.65
CA VAL A 347 20.19 -1.44 4.74
C VAL A 347 19.34 -1.58 6.01
N GLU A 348 19.70 -0.88 7.10
CA GLU A 348 18.94 -0.86 8.34
C GLU A 348 17.51 -0.32 8.13
N ARG A 349 17.32 0.60 7.17
CA ARG A 349 16.01 1.14 6.83
C ARG A 349 15.10 0.08 6.23
N PHE A 350 15.60 -0.83 5.41
CA PHE A 350 14.79 -1.89 4.82
C PHE A 350 14.12 -2.74 5.92
N VAL A 351 14.80 -2.99 7.04
CA VAL A 351 14.23 -3.69 8.21
C VAL A 351 13.13 -2.86 8.84
N ARG A 352 13.32 -1.54 8.98
CA ARG A 352 12.34 -0.63 9.56
C ARG A 352 11.08 -0.53 8.69
N ASP A 353 11.25 -0.44 7.37
CA ASP A 353 10.16 -0.35 6.41
C ASP A 353 9.39 -1.67 6.30
N ALA A 354 10.10 -2.80 6.25
CA ALA A 354 9.49 -4.12 6.13
C ALA A 354 8.52 -4.43 7.28
N LYS A 355 8.79 -3.95 8.50
CA LYS A 355 7.96 -4.27 9.67
C LYS A 355 6.53 -3.73 9.55
N LEU A 356 6.31 -2.60 8.88
CA LEU A 356 4.96 -2.08 8.65
C LEU A 356 4.11 -3.06 7.83
N LEU A 357 4.70 -3.75 6.87
CA LEU A 357 3.99 -4.65 5.96
C LEU A 357 3.32 -5.84 6.67
N GLU A 358 3.81 -6.23 7.86
CA GLU A 358 3.16 -7.23 8.70
C GLU A 358 1.96 -6.70 9.50
N ILE A 359 1.84 -5.37 9.63
CA ILE A 359 0.87 -4.68 10.52
C ILE A 359 -0.24 -4.00 9.72
N GLY A 360 0.13 -3.18 8.72
CA GLY A 360 -0.81 -2.41 7.90
C GLY A 360 -1.70 -3.29 7.02
N GLU A 361 -2.85 -2.81 6.63
CA GLU A 361 -3.84 -3.49 5.78
C GLU A 361 -4.28 -4.88 6.26
N GLY A 362 -4.33 -5.03 7.58
CA GLY A 362 -4.63 -6.27 8.27
C GLY A 362 -3.37 -6.98 8.75
N THR A 363 -3.24 -7.12 10.07
CA THR A 363 -2.09 -7.79 10.68
C THR A 363 -1.97 -9.24 10.21
N SER A 364 -0.77 -9.83 10.33
CA SER A 364 -0.55 -11.23 10.02
C SER A 364 -1.50 -12.17 10.77
N GLU A 365 -1.97 -11.78 11.98
CA GLU A 365 -2.97 -12.52 12.76
C GLU A 365 -4.35 -12.46 12.13
N ILE A 366 -4.77 -11.27 11.66
CA ILE A 366 -6.05 -11.10 10.94
C ILE A 366 -6.04 -11.89 9.63
N LEU A 367 -4.93 -11.89 8.91
CA LEU A 367 -4.84 -12.68 7.66
C LEU A 367 -4.90 -14.18 7.93
N ARG A 368 -4.32 -14.68 9.03
CA ARG A 368 -4.52 -16.08 9.45
C ARG A 368 -5.98 -16.40 9.73
N MET A 369 -6.74 -15.46 10.32
CA MET A 369 -8.18 -15.64 10.52
C MET A 369 -8.93 -15.68 9.18
N VAL A 370 -8.59 -14.79 8.23
CA VAL A 370 -9.21 -14.76 6.89
C VAL A 370 -8.95 -16.07 6.14
N VAL A 371 -7.68 -16.48 6.04
CA VAL A 371 -7.27 -17.73 5.36
C VAL A 371 -7.89 -18.93 6.06
N GLY A 372 -7.71 -19.07 7.37
CA GLY A 372 -8.22 -20.19 8.14
C GLY A 372 -9.75 -20.30 8.09
N GLY A 373 -10.47 -19.18 8.17
CA GLY A 373 -11.92 -19.13 8.03
C GLY A 373 -12.37 -19.57 6.65
N THR A 374 -11.71 -19.10 5.60
CA THR A 374 -12.04 -19.47 4.21
C THR A 374 -11.79 -20.97 3.95
N VAL A 375 -10.63 -21.48 4.37
CA VAL A 375 -10.26 -22.90 4.17
C VAL A 375 -11.18 -23.85 4.96
N LEU A 376 -11.64 -23.42 6.14
CA LEU A 376 -12.55 -24.21 6.98
C LEU A 376 -14.03 -23.99 6.63
N GLY A 377 -14.36 -23.18 5.62
CA GLY A 377 -15.74 -22.94 5.17
C GLY A 377 -16.58 -22.15 6.19
N LYS A 378 -15.96 -21.22 6.93
CA LYS A 378 -16.62 -20.37 7.93
C LYS A 378 -16.96 -19.00 7.37
#